data_5bef58d937eddc8363e337978c01c4d3
#
_entry.id   5bef58d937eddc8363e337978c01c4d3
#
_cell.length_a   1.000
_cell.length_b   1.000
_cell.length_c   1.000
_cell.angle_alpha   90.00
_cell.angle_beta   90.00
_cell.angle_gamma   90.00
#
_symmetry.space_group_name_H-M   'P 1'
#
loop_
_entity.id
_entity.type
_entity.pdbx_description
1 polymer ?
#
loop_
_entity_poly.entity_id
_entity_poly.type
_entity_poly.pdbx_seq_one_letter_code
_entity_poly.pdbx_strand_id
1 'polypeptide(L)'
;MQHLTLKGIAALTLALAAVSCGYGSPAPGGLTGLTVNADGQLTMVAAWCGRAPDGVAVYRRAAGELLDQADIKAPPLTGGGIASMNLEEKPAEWSLREGSLSFADGQTYMVSPYSSETHVGLEGVNFTTRSKEKIPPGKIVIQESTSDGSKDVLLAEDEFKTRAKHYC
;
A
#
# COMPACT_ATOMS: atom_id res chain seq x y z
N MET A 1 -6.38 -40.07 70.43
CA MET A 1 -5.99 -38.66 70.47
C MET A 1 -4.91 -38.43 69.47
N GLN A 2 -5.25 -38.00 68.26
CA GLN A 2 -4.27 -37.60 67.21
C GLN A 2 -4.87 -36.41 66.48
N HIS A 3 -4.20 -35.28 66.61
CA HIS A 3 -4.54 -34.04 65.91
C HIS A 3 -4.00 -34.05 64.50
N LEU A 4 -4.85 -34.01 63.47
CA LEU A 4 -4.44 -33.77 62.10
C LEU A 4 -4.48 -32.27 61.84
N THR A 5 -3.30 -31.70 61.66
CA THR A 5 -3.13 -30.30 61.20
C THR A 5 -3.22 -30.28 59.66
N LEU A 6 -4.22 -29.59 59.16
CA LEU A 6 -4.43 -29.33 57.74
C LEU A 6 -3.54 -28.16 57.31
N LYS A 7 -2.52 -28.42 56.51
CA LYS A 7 -1.67 -27.37 55.91
C LYS A 7 -2.34 -26.88 54.63
N GLY A 8 -2.81 -25.62 54.66
CA GLY A 8 -3.33 -24.94 53.47
C GLY A 8 -2.22 -24.61 52.49
N ILE A 9 -2.42 -25.06 51.24
CA ILE A 9 -1.59 -24.68 50.10
C ILE A 9 -2.23 -23.46 49.46
N ALA A 10 -1.60 -22.31 49.60
CA ALA A 10 -1.97 -21.08 48.89
C ALA A 10 -1.43 -21.20 47.46
N ALA A 11 -2.31 -21.40 46.51
CA ALA A 11 -1.98 -21.33 45.08
C ALA A 11 -1.86 -19.86 44.64
N LEU A 12 -0.63 -19.42 44.42
CA LEU A 12 -0.32 -18.10 43.88
C LEU A 12 -0.51 -18.14 42.35
N THR A 13 -1.66 -17.69 41.86
CA THR A 13 -1.92 -17.54 40.43
C THR A 13 -1.22 -16.29 39.92
N LEU A 14 -0.08 -16.48 39.23
CA LEU A 14 0.62 -15.42 38.50
C LEU A 14 -0.18 -15.13 37.23
N ALA A 15 -0.93 -14.01 37.22
CA ALA A 15 -1.54 -13.48 36.01
C ALA A 15 -0.44 -12.84 35.14
N LEU A 16 0.02 -13.55 34.10
CA LEU A 16 0.81 -12.95 33.04
C LEU A 16 -0.10 -12.03 32.24
N ALA A 17 -0.04 -10.73 32.50
CA ALA A 17 -0.56 -9.71 31.60
C ALA A 17 0.33 -9.73 30.33
N ALA A 18 -0.13 -10.38 29.28
CA ALA A 18 0.43 -10.23 27.95
C ALA A 18 0.17 -8.79 27.47
N VAL A 19 1.15 -7.92 27.67
CA VAL A 19 1.18 -6.62 27.02
C VAL A 19 1.47 -6.90 25.56
N SER A 20 0.42 -7.06 24.75
CA SER A 20 0.53 -7.01 23.31
C SER A 20 0.90 -5.57 22.94
N CYS A 21 2.19 -5.30 22.80
CA CYS A 21 2.65 -4.12 22.07
C CYS A 21 2.20 -4.30 20.62
N GLY A 22 1.02 -3.82 20.31
CA GLY A 22 0.56 -3.64 18.96
C GLY A 22 1.50 -2.60 18.31
N TYR A 23 2.51 -3.07 17.60
CA TYR A 23 3.23 -2.23 16.65
C TYR A 23 2.21 -1.90 15.55
N GLY A 24 1.45 -0.83 15.74
CA GLY A 24 0.65 -0.27 14.66
C GLY A 24 1.57 0.05 13.51
N SER A 25 1.27 -0.45 12.32
CA SER A 25 1.96 0.01 11.12
C SER A 25 1.87 1.53 11.06
N PRO A 26 2.96 2.25 10.73
CA PRO A 26 2.90 3.69 10.60
C PRO A 26 1.80 4.07 9.60
N ALA A 27 1.10 5.17 9.88
CA ALA A 27 0.08 5.66 8.97
C ALA A 27 0.70 5.92 7.59
N PRO A 28 0.00 5.61 6.49
CA PRO A 28 0.49 5.90 5.15
C PRO A 28 0.79 7.40 5.01
N GLY A 29 1.89 7.72 4.31
CA GLY A 29 2.30 9.11 4.05
C GLY A 29 1.58 9.75 2.85
N GLY A 30 0.52 9.14 2.35
CA GLY A 30 -0.23 9.57 1.18
C GLY A 30 -1.06 8.46 0.56
N LEU A 31 -1.52 8.68 -0.66
CA LEU A 31 -2.48 7.83 -1.36
C LEU A 31 -1.97 7.48 -2.75
N THR A 32 -2.23 6.24 -3.17
CA THR A 32 -1.97 5.76 -4.53
C THR A 32 -3.28 5.44 -5.22
N GLY A 33 -3.36 5.78 -6.49
CA GLY A 33 -4.48 5.42 -7.35
C GLY A 33 -4.00 4.96 -8.73
N LEU A 34 -4.94 4.55 -9.56
CA LEU A 34 -4.72 4.17 -10.94
C LEU A 34 -5.57 5.04 -11.85
N THR A 35 -5.00 5.42 -12.97
CA THR A 35 -5.69 6.13 -14.05
C THR A 35 -5.32 5.52 -15.40
N VAL A 36 -5.93 6.02 -16.45
CA VAL A 36 -5.57 5.69 -17.84
C VAL A 36 -5.08 6.97 -18.48
N ASN A 37 -3.88 6.94 -19.05
CA ASN A 37 -3.30 8.10 -19.75
C ASN A 37 -3.95 8.31 -21.15
N ALA A 38 -3.53 9.34 -21.84
CA ALA A 38 -4.05 9.68 -23.17
C ALA A 38 -3.84 8.59 -24.22
N ASP A 39 -2.84 7.74 -24.05
CA ASP A 39 -2.51 6.63 -24.94
C ASP A 39 -3.27 5.33 -24.58
N GLY A 40 -4.16 5.39 -23.59
CA GLY A 40 -4.94 4.24 -23.14
C GLY A 40 -4.17 3.26 -22.25
N GLN A 41 -3.06 3.69 -21.67
CA GLN A 41 -2.20 2.86 -20.84
C GLN A 41 -2.48 3.04 -19.36
N LEU A 42 -2.39 1.93 -18.60
CA LEU A 42 -2.57 1.94 -17.16
C LEU A 42 -1.41 2.69 -16.49
N THR A 43 -1.76 3.68 -15.67
CA THR A 43 -0.82 4.59 -15.04
C THR A 43 -1.11 4.67 -13.54
N MET A 44 -0.07 4.46 -12.72
CA MET A 44 -0.12 4.75 -11.29
C MET A 44 -0.07 6.27 -11.08
N VAL A 45 -0.88 6.77 -10.15
CA VAL A 45 -0.83 8.14 -9.64
C VAL A 45 -0.60 8.09 -8.14
N ALA A 46 0.39 8.83 -7.65
CA ALA A 46 0.70 8.94 -6.24
C ALA A 46 0.56 10.39 -5.78
N ALA A 47 -0.06 10.62 -4.63
CA ALA A 47 -0.10 11.93 -3.98
C ALA A 47 0.36 11.78 -2.53
N TRP A 48 1.24 12.66 -2.08
CA TRP A 48 1.86 12.61 -0.75
C TRP A 48 1.89 13.99 -0.11
N CYS A 49 2.07 13.95 1.26
CA CYS A 49 2.18 15.14 2.06
C CYS A 49 3.51 15.11 2.82
N GLY A 50 4.42 15.78 2.67
CA GLY A 50 5.72 15.76 3.35
C GLY A 50 6.78 15.16 2.45
N ARG A 51 7.45 14.10 2.90
CA ARG A 51 8.54 13.54 2.13
C ARG A 51 8.03 12.81 0.89
N ALA A 52 8.64 13.14 -0.26
CA ALA A 52 8.34 12.46 -1.50
C ALA A 52 8.78 10.99 -1.47
N PRO A 53 8.05 10.08 -2.13
CA PRO A 53 8.53 8.73 -2.34
C PRO A 53 9.79 8.74 -3.23
N ASP A 54 10.75 7.89 -2.91
CA ASP A 54 11.96 7.69 -3.70
C ASP A 54 11.98 6.33 -4.42
N GLY A 55 10.95 5.52 -4.21
CA GLY A 55 10.76 4.25 -4.85
C GLY A 55 9.30 3.85 -5.01
N VAL A 56 9.07 2.86 -5.86
CA VAL A 56 7.80 2.18 -6.05
C VAL A 56 8.04 0.69 -6.05
N ALA A 57 7.42 -0.01 -5.11
CA ALA A 57 7.38 -1.46 -5.09
C ALA A 57 6.14 -1.96 -5.84
N VAL A 58 6.31 -2.97 -6.66
CA VAL A 58 5.23 -3.74 -7.26
C VAL A 58 5.31 -5.16 -6.74
N TYR A 59 4.19 -5.65 -6.25
CA TYR A 59 4.05 -7.01 -5.74
C TYR A 59 3.08 -7.79 -6.58
N ARG A 60 3.31 -9.08 -6.74
CA ARG A 60 2.35 -10.03 -7.28
C ARG A 60 1.62 -10.71 -6.13
N ARG A 61 0.30 -10.76 -6.19
CA ARG A 61 -0.49 -11.52 -5.22
C ARG A 61 -0.56 -12.99 -5.61
N ALA A 62 -0.16 -13.88 -4.71
CA ALA A 62 -0.24 -15.32 -4.91
C ALA A 62 -0.61 -16.01 -3.59
N ALA A 63 -1.68 -16.79 -3.58
CA ALA A 63 -2.12 -17.57 -2.41
C ALA A 63 -2.25 -16.77 -1.10
N GLY A 64 -2.64 -15.47 -1.21
CA GLY A 64 -2.79 -14.58 -0.05
C GLY A 64 -1.49 -13.84 0.35
N GLU A 65 -0.38 -14.13 -0.29
CA GLU A 65 0.91 -13.49 -0.05
C GLU A 65 1.23 -12.42 -1.10
N LEU A 66 2.13 -11.50 -0.74
CA LEU A 66 2.74 -10.54 -1.65
C LEU A 66 4.15 -11.01 -1.99
N LEU A 67 4.39 -11.25 -3.26
CA LEU A 67 5.70 -11.63 -3.79
C LEU A 67 6.28 -10.46 -4.58
N ASP A 68 7.56 -10.17 -4.39
CA ASP A 68 8.25 -9.11 -5.11
C ASP A 68 8.15 -9.34 -6.64
N GLN A 69 7.72 -8.31 -7.35
CA GLN A 69 7.58 -8.31 -8.81
C GLN A 69 8.55 -7.31 -9.44
N ALA A 70 8.61 -6.08 -8.91
CA ALA A 70 9.52 -5.04 -9.35
C ALA A 70 9.81 -4.03 -8.25
N ASP A 71 11.01 -3.48 -8.25
CA ASP A 71 11.41 -2.28 -7.50
C ASP A 71 11.88 -1.20 -8.48
N ILE A 72 11.27 -0.03 -8.40
CA ILE A 72 11.48 1.09 -9.31
C ILE A 72 11.97 2.29 -8.52
N LYS A 73 13.05 2.90 -8.95
CA LYS A 73 13.54 4.17 -8.40
C LYS A 73 12.74 5.33 -8.99
N ALA A 74 12.23 6.19 -8.13
CA ALA A 74 11.59 7.44 -8.55
C ALA A 74 12.64 8.47 -9.05
N PRO A 75 12.26 9.36 -9.96
CA PRO A 75 13.04 10.56 -10.24
C PRO A 75 13.07 11.46 -8.98
N PRO A 76 13.93 12.49 -8.93
CA PRO A 76 13.89 13.46 -7.86
C PRO A 76 12.52 14.15 -7.78
N LEU A 77 11.76 13.87 -6.72
CA LEU A 77 10.45 14.46 -6.46
C LEU A 77 10.55 15.46 -5.30
N THR A 78 9.75 16.52 -5.34
CA THR A 78 9.69 17.53 -4.28
C THR A 78 8.69 17.14 -3.20
N GLY A 79 8.84 17.68 -1.99
CA GLY A 79 7.91 17.43 -0.88
C GLY A 79 6.50 17.95 -1.18
N GLY A 80 5.48 17.19 -0.76
CA GLY A 80 4.06 17.53 -0.92
C GLY A 80 3.64 17.68 -2.38
N GLY A 81 3.35 16.58 -3.08
CA GLY A 81 3.09 16.66 -4.51
C GLY A 81 2.26 15.50 -5.05
N ILE A 82 2.24 15.44 -6.35
CA ILE A 82 1.64 14.37 -7.14
C ILE A 82 2.62 13.96 -8.23
N ALA A 83 2.71 12.66 -8.49
CA ALA A 83 3.47 12.10 -9.61
C ALA A 83 2.71 10.93 -10.22
N SER A 84 3.04 10.63 -11.47
CA SER A 84 2.49 9.46 -12.17
C SER A 84 3.60 8.62 -12.78
N MET A 85 3.33 7.33 -12.90
CA MET A 85 4.23 6.36 -13.53
C MET A 85 3.43 5.41 -14.41
N ASN A 86 3.80 5.32 -15.70
CA ASN A 86 3.22 4.36 -16.60
C ASN A 86 3.61 2.94 -16.16
N LEU A 87 2.64 2.05 -16.02
CA LEU A 87 2.85 0.66 -15.63
C LEU A 87 3.06 -0.27 -16.82
N GLU A 88 2.63 0.13 -18.02
CA GLU A 88 2.70 -0.69 -19.23
C GLU A 88 3.90 -0.35 -20.12
N GLU A 89 4.53 0.79 -19.89
CA GLU A 89 5.68 1.22 -20.63
C GLU A 89 6.75 1.75 -19.67
N LYS A 90 8.03 1.48 -19.95
CA LYS A 90 9.14 1.96 -19.13
C LYS A 90 9.17 3.49 -19.16
N PRO A 91 8.82 4.17 -18.07
CA PRO A 91 8.81 5.62 -18.05
C PRO A 91 10.24 6.15 -18.08
N ALA A 92 10.49 7.20 -18.88
CA ALA A 92 11.83 7.71 -19.17
C ALA A 92 12.59 8.19 -17.91
N GLU A 93 11.87 8.70 -16.93
CA GLU A 93 12.45 9.28 -15.70
C GLU A 93 12.53 8.29 -14.53
N TRP A 94 11.79 7.19 -14.59
CA TRP A 94 11.79 6.14 -13.58
C TRP A 94 12.77 5.03 -13.97
N SER A 95 13.51 4.48 -13.04
CA SER A 95 14.47 3.43 -13.34
C SER A 95 14.18 2.15 -12.59
N LEU A 96 14.05 1.05 -13.32
CA LEU A 96 13.92 -0.29 -12.74
C LEU A 96 15.21 -0.64 -12.01
N ARG A 97 15.12 -0.92 -10.70
CA ARG A 97 16.24 -1.42 -9.88
C ARG A 97 16.29 -2.95 -9.94
N GLU A 98 15.13 -3.58 -9.79
CA GLU A 98 15.02 -5.03 -9.72
C GLU A 98 13.69 -5.51 -10.30
N GLY A 99 13.63 -6.75 -10.77
CA GLY A 99 12.40 -7.40 -11.24
C GLY A 99 11.98 -6.99 -12.65
N SER A 100 10.66 -6.98 -12.90
CA SER A 100 10.09 -6.74 -14.23
C SER A 100 8.71 -6.06 -14.13
N LEU A 101 8.43 -5.13 -15.05
CA LEU A 101 7.11 -4.55 -15.31
C LEU A 101 6.30 -5.36 -16.35
N SER A 102 6.64 -6.63 -16.54
CA SER A 102 5.83 -7.53 -17.36
C SER A 102 4.73 -8.17 -16.50
N PHE A 103 3.49 -7.91 -16.83
CA PHE A 103 2.33 -8.36 -16.07
C PHE A 103 1.56 -9.43 -16.86
N ALA A 104 1.30 -10.57 -16.22
CA ALA A 104 0.55 -11.66 -16.80
C ALA A 104 -0.96 -11.44 -16.67
N ASP A 105 -1.72 -11.84 -17.68
CA ASP A 105 -3.17 -11.79 -17.66
C ASP A 105 -3.76 -12.67 -16.54
N GLY A 106 -4.82 -12.17 -15.92
CA GLY A 106 -5.51 -12.87 -14.83
C GLY A 106 -4.78 -12.83 -13.49
N GLN A 107 -3.58 -12.26 -13.43
CA GLN A 107 -2.81 -12.09 -12.21
C GLN A 107 -3.12 -10.73 -11.55
N THR A 108 -3.25 -10.73 -10.24
CA THR A 108 -3.40 -9.49 -9.46
C THR A 108 -2.04 -9.02 -8.95
N TYR A 109 -1.80 -7.74 -9.09
CA TYR A 109 -0.62 -7.04 -8.59
C TYR A 109 -1.03 -5.94 -7.62
N MET A 110 -0.09 -5.47 -6.81
CA MET A 110 -0.24 -4.28 -5.97
C MET A 110 0.93 -3.34 -6.24
N VAL A 111 0.64 -2.08 -6.46
CA VAL A 111 1.65 -1.01 -6.57
C VAL A 111 1.61 -0.14 -5.33
N SER A 112 2.77 0.13 -4.74
CA SER A 112 2.92 0.90 -3.50
C SER A 112 4.18 1.76 -3.56
N PRO A 113 4.06 3.08 -3.73
CA PRO A 113 5.17 4.00 -3.57
C PRO A 113 5.65 4.04 -2.12
N TYR A 114 6.95 4.23 -1.92
CA TYR A 114 7.58 4.25 -0.60
C TYR A 114 8.73 5.25 -0.51
N SER A 115 9.07 5.65 0.71
CA SER A 115 10.30 6.38 1.02
C SER A 115 11.24 5.46 1.78
N SER A 116 12.41 5.18 1.22
CA SER A 116 13.43 4.34 1.85
C SER A 116 14.02 4.97 3.12
N GLU A 117 14.04 6.29 3.19
CA GLU A 117 14.59 7.03 4.33
C GLU A 117 13.67 7.02 5.56
N THR A 118 12.36 7.12 5.35
CA THR A 118 11.39 7.14 6.46
C THR A 118 10.75 5.79 6.72
N HIS A 119 10.95 4.82 5.83
CA HIS A 119 10.24 3.53 5.81
C HIS A 119 8.72 3.67 5.80
N VAL A 120 8.22 4.80 5.30
CA VAL A 120 6.79 5.06 5.17
C VAL A 120 6.37 4.81 3.72
N GLY A 121 5.39 3.93 3.53
CA GLY A 121 4.72 3.71 2.26
C GLY A 121 3.50 4.61 2.09
N LEU A 122 3.07 4.81 0.86
CA LEU A 122 1.74 5.32 0.55
C LEU A 122 0.74 4.15 0.59
N GLU A 123 -0.54 4.48 0.79
CA GLU A 123 -1.59 3.46 0.64
C GLU A 123 -1.52 2.86 -0.77
N GLY A 124 -1.31 1.55 -0.85
CA GLY A 124 -1.16 0.86 -2.13
C GLY A 124 -2.48 0.59 -2.85
N VAL A 125 -2.41 0.25 -4.13
CA VAL A 125 -3.58 -0.10 -4.94
C VAL A 125 -3.35 -1.39 -5.72
N ASN A 126 -4.35 -2.27 -5.72
CA ASN A 126 -4.29 -3.50 -6.51
C ASN A 126 -4.74 -3.26 -7.95
N PHE A 127 -4.14 -3.99 -8.88
CA PHE A 127 -4.49 -3.93 -10.29
C PHE A 127 -4.29 -5.27 -11.01
N THR A 128 -4.89 -5.36 -12.17
CA THR A 128 -4.66 -6.40 -13.18
C THR A 128 -4.40 -5.72 -14.53
N THR A 129 -3.95 -6.43 -15.54
CA THR A 129 -3.81 -5.92 -16.92
C THR A 129 -5.11 -5.34 -17.46
N ARG A 130 -6.26 -5.80 -16.95
CA ARG A 130 -7.60 -5.35 -17.36
C ARG A 130 -8.18 -4.22 -16.52
N SER A 131 -7.47 -3.72 -15.50
CA SER A 131 -7.99 -2.64 -14.64
C SER A 131 -8.33 -1.38 -15.44
N LYS A 132 -7.55 -1.08 -16.49
CA LYS A 132 -7.78 0.08 -17.37
C LYS A 132 -9.16 0.07 -18.07
N GLU A 133 -9.77 -1.10 -18.31
CA GLU A 133 -11.09 -1.22 -18.95
C GLU A 133 -12.22 -0.64 -18.08
N LYS A 134 -11.98 -0.50 -16.76
CA LYS A 134 -12.94 -0.04 -15.76
C LYS A 134 -12.73 1.41 -15.33
N ILE A 135 -11.69 2.07 -15.81
CA ILE A 135 -11.31 3.43 -15.40
C ILE A 135 -11.71 4.39 -16.53
N PRO A 136 -12.77 5.21 -16.34
CA PRO A 136 -13.13 6.23 -17.32
C PRO A 136 -12.03 7.27 -17.48
N PRO A 137 -11.89 7.91 -18.66
CA PRO A 137 -10.96 8.98 -18.91
C PRO A 137 -11.06 10.09 -17.85
N GLY A 138 -9.92 10.58 -17.36
CA GLY A 138 -9.84 11.65 -16.35
C GLY A 138 -10.29 11.25 -14.94
N LYS A 139 -10.51 9.96 -14.69
CA LYS A 139 -10.78 9.43 -13.35
C LYS A 139 -9.58 8.69 -12.80
N ILE A 140 -9.47 8.72 -11.48
CA ILE A 140 -8.48 7.97 -10.71
C ILE A 140 -9.25 6.98 -9.82
N VAL A 141 -8.95 5.70 -9.91
CA VAL A 141 -9.47 4.70 -8.99
C VAL A 141 -8.53 4.54 -7.81
N ILE A 142 -9.07 4.56 -6.61
CA ILE A 142 -8.41 4.17 -5.36
C ILE A 142 -9.10 2.96 -4.76
N GLN A 143 -8.48 2.34 -3.78
CA GLN A 143 -9.10 1.24 -3.02
C GLN A 143 -9.26 1.65 -1.56
N GLU A 144 -10.48 1.56 -1.06
CA GLU A 144 -10.80 1.78 0.34
C GLU A 144 -11.01 0.42 1.03
N SER A 145 -10.36 0.24 2.18
CA SER A 145 -10.57 -0.94 3.02
C SER A 145 -11.99 -0.93 3.60
N THR A 146 -12.66 -2.06 3.51
CA THR A 146 -14.00 -2.29 4.11
C THR A 146 -13.94 -3.52 5.02
N SER A 147 -14.99 -3.76 5.81
CA SER A 147 -15.12 -4.96 6.62
C SER A 147 -15.01 -6.25 5.81
N ASP A 148 -15.42 -6.21 4.55
CA ASP A 148 -15.54 -7.39 3.67
C ASP A 148 -14.44 -7.44 2.60
N GLY A 149 -13.40 -6.59 2.71
CA GLY A 149 -12.29 -6.54 1.77
C GLY A 149 -11.92 -5.13 1.35
N SER A 150 -11.90 -4.86 0.04
CA SER A 150 -11.61 -3.53 -0.51
C SER A 150 -12.66 -3.14 -1.56
N LYS A 151 -12.94 -1.85 -1.65
CA LYS A 151 -13.87 -1.25 -2.61
C LYS A 151 -13.15 -0.25 -3.49
N ASP A 152 -13.35 -0.35 -4.80
CA ASP A 152 -12.88 0.64 -5.76
C ASP A 152 -13.73 1.90 -5.70
N VAL A 153 -13.07 3.05 -5.62
CA VAL A 153 -13.70 4.39 -5.61
C VAL A 153 -13.09 5.22 -6.72
N LEU A 154 -13.94 5.77 -7.59
CA LEU A 154 -13.54 6.63 -8.70
C LEU A 154 -13.60 8.09 -8.28
N LEU A 155 -12.48 8.78 -8.39
CA LEU A 155 -12.31 10.19 -8.02
C LEU A 155 -11.94 11.03 -9.23
N ALA A 156 -12.29 12.31 -9.22
CA ALA A 156 -11.61 13.31 -10.05
C ALA A 156 -10.23 13.63 -9.45
N GLU A 157 -9.35 14.25 -10.22
CA GLU A 157 -7.98 14.55 -9.75
C GLU A 157 -7.96 15.44 -8.49
N ASP A 158 -8.81 16.47 -8.42
CA ASP A 158 -8.90 17.35 -7.26
C ASP A 158 -9.45 16.62 -6.01
N GLU A 159 -10.40 15.70 -6.22
CA GLU A 159 -10.91 14.83 -5.14
C GLU A 159 -9.81 13.88 -4.63
N PHE A 160 -9.01 13.32 -5.54
CA PHE A 160 -7.87 12.47 -5.20
C PHE A 160 -6.83 13.24 -4.38
N LYS A 161 -6.44 14.45 -4.80
CA LYS A 161 -5.53 15.32 -4.05
C LYS A 161 -6.07 15.67 -2.66
N THR A 162 -7.37 15.95 -2.58
CA THR A 162 -8.03 16.26 -1.31
C THR A 162 -8.06 15.04 -0.40
N ARG A 163 -8.37 13.86 -0.96
CA ARG A 163 -8.38 12.60 -0.20
C ARG A 163 -6.99 12.25 0.33
N ALA A 164 -5.95 12.47 -0.46
CA ALA A 164 -4.56 12.20 -0.05
C ALA A 164 -4.15 13.00 1.20
N LYS A 165 -4.68 14.21 1.38
CA LYS A 165 -4.40 15.04 2.57
C LYS A 165 -4.92 14.42 3.88
N HIS A 166 -5.89 13.51 3.82
CA HIS A 166 -6.40 12.80 5.02
C HIS A 166 -5.39 11.76 5.55
N TYR A 167 -4.39 11.40 4.76
CA TYR A 167 -3.29 10.52 5.16
C TYR A 167 -2.08 11.28 5.71
N CYS A 168 -2.21 12.59 5.86
CA CYS A 168 -1.23 13.50 6.43
C CYS A 168 -1.53 13.80 7.88
#